data_7cbc77c1f5cbc39ca142854b9d916ddf
#
_entry.id   7cbc77c1f5cbc39ca142854b9d916ddf
#
_cell.length_a   1.000
_cell.length_b   1.000
_cell.length_c   1.000
_cell.angle_alpha   90.00
_cell.angle_beta   90.00
_cell.angle_gamma   90.00
#
_symmetry.space_group_name_H-M   'P 1'
#
loop_
_entity.id
_entity.type
_entity.pdbx_description
1 polymer ?
#
loop_
_entity_poly.entity_id
_entity_poly.type
_entity_poly.pdbx_seq_one_letter_code
_entity_poly.pdbx_strand_id
1 'polypeptide(L)'
;MGPTTYHADVNKGGVADAPHAGFMVDPAHGGRGVGRRLAEHVLDQARAEGYRAMQFNAVVETNTRAVALWRSLGFDVVGTVPEAFDHPVHGLVGLHVMHRRL
;
A
#
# COMPACT_ATOMS: atom_id res chain seq x y z
N MET A 1 -0.95 -6.22 24.89
CA MET A 1 -1.89 -5.56 24.00
C MET A 1 -1.17 -4.53 23.16
N GLY A 2 -1.13 -4.72 21.92
CA GLY A 2 -0.52 -3.80 20.97
C GLY A 2 -1.47 -3.47 19.85
N PRO A 3 -0.99 -2.70 18.85
CA PRO A 3 -1.79 -2.41 17.67
C PRO A 3 -2.18 -3.70 16.95
N THR A 4 -3.40 -3.75 16.48
CA THR A 4 -3.93 -4.88 15.73
C THR A 4 -3.84 -4.67 14.23
N THR A 5 -3.57 -3.45 13.81
CA THR A 5 -3.47 -3.08 12.40
C THR A 5 -2.03 -2.73 12.05
N TYR A 6 -1.51 -3.38 11.03
CA TYR A 6 -0.20 -3.07 10.47
C TYR A 6 -0.37 -1.92 9.46
N HIS A 7 0.30 -0.82 9.71
CA HIS A 7 0.29 0.32 8.80
C HIS A 7 1.52 0.27 7.90
N ALA A 8 1.27 0.18 6.61
CA ALA A 8 2.32 0.14 5.60
C ALA A 8 2.35 1.46 4.83
N ASP A 9 3.54 1.91 4.46
CA ASP A 9 3.72 3.08 3.63
C ASP A 9 4.13 2.63 2.24
N VAL A 10 3.23 2.79 1.28
CA VAL A 10 3.45 2.35 -0.09
C VAL A 10 4.16 3.39 -0.96
N ASN A 11 4.38 4.58 -0.43
CA ASN A 11 4.98 5.68 -1.18
C ASN A 11 6.46 5.86 -0.87
N LYS A 12 6.99 5.19 0.12
CA LYS A 12 8.41 5.22 0.44
C LYS A 12 9.09 4.08 -0.28
N GLY A 13 9.77 4.41 -1.35
CA GLY A 13 10.52 3.42 -2.08
C GLY A 13 11.70 2.89 -1.31
N GLY A 14 11.81 1.57 -1.22
CA GLY A 14 13.05 0.90 -0.89
C GLY A 14 13.69 1.22 0.45
N VAL A 15 12.95 1.59 1.45
CA VAL A 15 13.53 1.84 2.76
C VAL A 15 13.78 0.51 3.44
N ALA A 16 15.02 0.13 3.43
CA ALA A 16 15.44 -1.20 3.85
C ALA A 16 15.38 -1.42 5.35
N ASP A 17 15.25 -0.39 6.14
CA ASP A 17 15.30 -0.51 7.59
C ASP A 17 13.95 -0.63 8.25
N ALA A 18 12.91 -0.54 7.47
CA ALA A 18 11.59 -0.56 8.05
C ALA A 18 11.01 -1.96 8.01
N PRO A 19 10.63 -2.50 9.14
CA PRO A 19 9.80 -3.70 9.13
C PRO A 19 8.46 -3.46 8.44
N HIS A 20 8.14 -2.21 8.21
CA HIS A 20 6.96 -1.78 7.47
C HIS A 20 7.39 -1.26 6.12
N ALA A 21 8.09 -2.06 5.42
CA ALA A 21 8.59 -1.71 4.11
C ALA A 21 7.59 -0.92 3.29
N GLY A 22 8.00 0.24 2.90
CA GLY A 22 7.31 0.90 1.82
C GLY A 22 7.54 0.07 0.58
N PHE A 23 6.47 -0.33 -0.08
CA PHE A 23 6.68 -0.85 -1.40
C PHE A 23 6.31 0.20 -2.41
N MET A 24 7.24 0.48 -3.27
CA MET A 24 6.90 1.15 -4.51
C MET A 24 6.73 0.08 -5.57
N VAL A 25 5.58 0.06 -6.20
CA VAL A 25 5.43 -0.67 -7.45
C VAL A 25 6.02 0.23 -8.51
N ASP A 26 7.26 -0.01 -8.86
CA ASP A 26 7.90 0.67 -9.97
C ASP A 26 7.25 0.18 -11.27
N PRO A 27 6.65 1.08 -12.06
CA PRO A 27 6.04 0.67 -13.33
C PRO A 27 6.99 -0.02 -14.28
N ALA A 28 8.29 0.29 -14.21
CA ALA A 28 9.29 -0.33 -15.05
C ALA A 28 9.55 -1.80 -14.66
N HIS A 29 9.27 -2.16 -13.42
CA HIS A 29 9.50 -3.51 -12.90
C HIS A 29 8.23 -4.22 -12.50
N GLY A 30 7.13 -3.49 -12.40
CA GLY A 30 5.87 -3.98 -11.85
C GLY A 30 5.13 -4.98 -12.73
N GLY A 31 5.44 -5.04 -14.01
CA GLY A 31 4.74 -5.92 -14.93
C GLY A 31 5.08 -7.40 -14.78
N ARG A 32 5.94 -7.77 -13.84
CA ARG A 32 6.42 -9.13 -13.67
C ARG A 32 5.98 -9.79 -12.37
N GLY A 33 5.00 -9.23 -11.71
CA GLY A 33 4.50 -9.79 -10.46
C GLY A 33 5.41 -9.58 -9.26
N VAL A 34 6.46 -8.78 -9.37
CA VAL A 34 7.38 -8.50 -8.26
C VAL A 34 6.67 -7.78 -7.13
N GLY A 35 5.86 -6.78 -7.46
CA GLY A 35 5.08 -6.04 -6.47
C GLY A 35 4.09 -6.94 -5.74
N ARG A 36 3.44 -7.85 -6.47
CA ARG A 36 2.51 -8.81 -5.88
C ARG A 36 3.22 -9.75 -4.90
N ARG A 37 4.35 -10.30 -5.29
CA ARG A 37 5.12 -11.20 -4.42
C ARG A 37 5.57 -10.52 -3.15
N LEU A 38 6.04 -9.28 -3.28
CA LEU A 38 6.47 -8.48 -2.14
C LEU A 38 5.30 -8.23 -1.20
N ALA A 39 4.16 -7.84 -1.74
CA ALA A 39 2.95 -7.60 -0.96
C ALA A 39 2.47 -8.86 -0.25
N GLU A 40 2.46 -9.99 -0.94
CA GLU A 40 2.09 -11.27 -0.34
C GLU A 40 3.03 -11.67 0.78
N HIS A 41 4.32 -11.44 0.61
CA HIS A 41 5.31 -11.69 1.65
C HIS A 41 5.05 -10.84 2.90
N VAL A 42 4.77 -9.56 2.72
CA VAL A 42 4.50 -8.66 3.84
C VAL A 42 3.17 -9.02 4.53
N LEU A 43 2.17 -9.44 3.76
CA LEU A 43 0.91 -9.94 4.34
C LEU A 43 1.15 -11.16 5.21
N ASP A 44 1.93 -12.12 4.73
CA ASP A 44 2.24 -13.33 5.48
C ASP A 44 3.04 -13.00 6.75
N GLN A 45 3.99 -12.09 6.63
CA GLN A 45 4.78 -11.66 7.76
C GLN A 45 3.93 -10.96 8.82
N ALA A 46 3.04 -10.09 8.41
CA ALA A 46 2.11 -9.42 9.33
C ALA A 46 1.20 -10.41 10.05
N ARG A 47 0.70 -11.42 9.33
CA ARG A 47 -0.08 -12.50 9.96
C ARG A 47 0.75 -13.26 11.00
N ALA A 48 1.98 -13.60 10.66
CA ALA A 48 2.87 -14.34 11.53
C ALA A 48 3.18 -13.55 12.82
N GLU A 49 3.20 -12.23 12.73
CA GLU A 49 3.41 -11.35 13.87
C GLU A 49 2.15 -11.07 14.68
N GLY A 50 1.01 -11.61 14.27
CA GLY A 50 -0.23 -11.50 15.01
C GLY A 50 -1.11 -10.31 14.68
N TYR A 51 -0.80 -9.56 13.63
CA TYR A 51 -1.66 -8.46 13.19
C TYR A 51 -2.96 -9.01 12.57
N ARG A 52 -4.05 -8.30 12.81
CA ARG A 52 -5.36 -8.69 12.32
C ARG A 52 -5.79 -7.96 11.06
N ALA A 53 -5.11 -6.90 10.73
CA ALA A 53 -5.43 -6.08 9.55
C ALA A 53 -4.18 -5.38 9.05
N MET A 54 -4.25 -4.94 7.81
CA MET A 54 -3.22 -4.10 7.21
C MET A 54 -3.88 -2.89 6.57
N GLN A 55 -3.25 -1.74 6.70
CA GLN A 55 -3.78 -0.49 6.19
C GLN A 55 -2.69 0.31 5.50
N PHE A 56 -3.03 0.87 4.33
CA PHE A 56 -2.21 1.84 3.62
C PHE A 56 -2.87 3.21 3.73
N ASN A 57 -2.14 4.19 4.20
CA ASN A 57 -2.72 5.51 4.48
C ASN A 57 -2.65 6.49 3.32
N ALA A 58 -1.87 6.18 2.29
CA ALA A 58 -1.54 7.21 1.30
C ALA A 58 -1.29 6.58 -0.07
N VAL A 59 -2.30 5.93 -0.62
CA VAL A 59 -2.22 5.42 -1.99
C VAL A 59 -2.72 6.50 -2.94
N VAL A 60 -1.84 6.98 -3.80
CA VAL A 60 -2.19 8.05 -4.76
C VAL A 60 -3.27 7.56 -5.70
N GLU A 61 -4.39 8.26 -5.76
CA GLU A 61 -5.57 7.81 -6.53
C GLU A 61 -5.31 7.66 -8.02
N THR A 62 -4.40 8.45 -8.57
CA THR A 62 -4.02 8.36 -9.98
C THR A 62 -3.10 7.19 -10.29
N ASN A 63 -2.55 6.55 -9.28
CA ASN A 63 -1.77 5.34 -9.46
C ASN A 63 -2.70 4.13 -9.58
N THR A 64 -3.37 4.04 -10.71
CA THR A 64 -4.39 3.02 -10.95
C THR A 64 -3.83 1.59 -10.92
N ARG A 65 -2.57 1.41 -11.27
CA ARG A 65 -1.91 0.10 -11.18
C ARG A 65 -1.75 -0.36 -9.74
N ALA A 66 -1.31 0.53 -8.86
CA ALA A 66 -1.17 0.20 -7.46
C ALA A 66 -2.53 -0.08 -6.83
N VAL A 67 -3.52 0.76 -7.11
CA VAL A 67 -4.87 0.54 -6.59
C VAL A 67 -5.42 -0.81 -7.06
N ALA A 68 -5.24 -1.14 -8.33
CA ALA A 68 -5.69 -2.43 -8.87
C ALA A 68 -4.98 -3.60 -8.21
N LEU A 69 -3.67 -3.49 -7.99
CA LEU A 69 -2.88 -4.52 -7.30
C LEU A 69 -3.41 -4.77 -5.88
N TRP A 70 -3.57 -3.70 -5.10
CA TRP A 70 -4.03 -3.84 -3.72
C TRP A 70 -5.46 -4.39 -3.66
N ARG A 71 -6.33 -3.96 -4.55
CA ARG A 71 -7.68 -4.51 -4.65
C ARG A 71 -7.67 -5.99 -5.00
N SER A 72 -6.81 -6.40 -5.92
CA SER A 72 -6.67 -7.82 -6.27
C SER A 72 -6.16 -8.66 -5.11
N LEU A 73 -5.49 -8.04 -4.16
CA LEU A 73 -5.01 -8.69 -2.93
C LEU A 73 -6.01 -8.57 -1.77
N GLY A 74 -7.21 -8.10 -2.03
CA GLY A 74 -8.28 -8.05 -1.05
C GLY A 74 -8.39 -6.76 -0.25
N PHE A 75 -7.67 -5.73 -0.62
CA PHE A 75 -7.80 -4.42 0.02
C PHE A 75 -8.98 -3.65 -0.53
N ASP A 76 -9.69 -2.96 0.34
CA ASP A 76 -10.77 -2.06 -0.02
C ASP A 76 -10.36 -0.62 0.23
N VAL A 77 -10.85 0.30 -0.60
CA VAL A 77 -10.72 1.73 -0.36
C VAL A 77 -11.76 2.11 0.69
N VAL A 78 -11.30 2.47 1.88
CA VAL A 78 -12.19 2.85 2.97
C VAL A 78 -12.43 4.35 3.05
N GLY A 79 -11.62 5.12 2.36
CA GLY A 79 -11.79 6.56 2.28
C GLY A 79 -10.76 7.19 1.37
N THR A 80 -10.98 8.44 1.02
CA THR A 80 -10.06 9.21 0.18
C THR A 80 -9.95 10.62 0.75
N VAL A 81 -8.73 11.06 0.99
CA VAL A 81 -8.47 12.45 1.38
C VAL A 81 -8.31 13.26 0.10
N PRO A 82 -9.23 14.18 -0.21
CA PRO A 82 -9.16 14.94 -1.46
C PRO A 82 -8.02 15.93 -1.45
N GLU A 83 -7.46 16.18 -2.62
CA GLU A 83 -6.43 17.20 -2.84
C GLU A 83 -5.26 17.11 -1.86
N ALA A 84 -4.88 15.88 -1.50
CA ALA A 84 -3.88 15.64 -0.46
C ALA A 84 -2.47 15.45 -0.99
N PHE A 85 -2.32 15.32 -2.31
CA PHE A 85 -1.02 15.10 -2.94
C PHE A 85 -0.89 15.95 -4.19
N ASP A 86 0.21 16.69 -4.29
CA ASP A 86 0.48 17.51 -5.46
C ASP A 86 1.27 16.68 -6.47
N HIS A 87 0.55 16.14 -7.44
CA HIS A 87 1.12 15.31 -8.49
C HIS A 87 1.77 16.17 -9.57
N PRO A 88 2.98 15.86 -10.02
CA PRO A 88 3.69 16.71 -11.00
C PRO A 88 2.98 16.83 -12.35
N VAL A 89 2.12 15.88 -12.70
CA VAL A 89 1.39 15.89 -13.98
C VAL A 89 -0.07 16.26 -13.78
N HIS A 90 -0.71 15.69 -12.77
CA HIS A 90 -2.17 15.80 -12.57
C HIS A 90 -2.57 16.89 -11.59
N GLY A 91 -1.63 17.57 -10.96
CA GLY A 91 -1.91 18.56 -9.94
C GLY A 91 -2.38 17.92 -8.63
N LEU A 92 -3.28 18.60 -7.94
CA LEU A 92 -3.78 18.10 -6.66
C LEU A 92 -4.70 16.89 -6.87
N VAL A 93 -4.31 15.79 -6.27
CA VAL A 93 -5.05 14.52 -6.36
C VAL A 93 -5.30 13.97 -4.97
N GLY A 94 -6.23 13.03 -4.87
CA GLY A 94 -6.57 12.40 -3.61
C GLY A 94 -5.61 11.28 -3.21
N LEU A 95 -5.60 11.00 -1.91
CA LEU A 95 -4.91 9.85 -1.35
C LEU A 95 -5.94 8.88 -0.78
N HIS A 96 -5.90 7.64 -1.25
CA HIS A 96 -6.77 6.58 -0.74
C HIS A 96 -6.21 5.99 0.54
N VAL A 97 -7.12 5.70 1.46
CA VAL A 97 -6.84 4.83 2.60
C VAL A 97 -7.39 3.46 2.23
N MET A 98 -6.53 2.46 2.19
CA MET A 98 -6.91 1.11 1.83
C MET A 98 -6.68 0.17 3.01
N HIS A 99 -7.57 -0.79 3.18
CA HIS A 99 -7.61 -1.66 4.35
C HIS A 99 -7.97 -3.07 3.96
N ARG A 100 -7.38 -4.04 4.66
CA ARG A 100 -7.71 -5.46 4.53
C ARG A 100 -7.60 -6.15 5.88
N ARG A 101 -8.54 -7.04 6.17
CA ARG A 101 -8.39 -8.01 7.26
C ARG A 101 -7.38 -9.09 6.87
N LEU A 102 -6.61 -9.51 7.82
CA LEU A 102 -5.63 -10.59 7.63
C LEU A 102 -6.14 -11.96 8.05
#